data_de99f9fe0968722e04a7919361883887
#
_entry.id   de99f9fe0968722e04a7919361883887
#
_cell.length_a   1.000
_cell.length_b   1.000
_cell.length_c   1.000
_cell.angle_alpha   90.00
_cell.angle_beta   90.00
_cell.angle_gamma   90.00
#
_symmetry.space_group_name_H-M   'P 1'
#
loop_
_entity.id
_entity.type
_entity.pdbx_description
1 polymer ?
#
loop_
_entity_poly.entity_id
_entity_poly.type
_entity_poly.pdbx_seq_one_letter_code
_entity_poly.pdbx_strand_id
1 'polypeptide(L)'
;VKEAVYMKLKNVLIVAEDIERSKKFYKDLFGLDVILDNDGNVILTEGLVLQDKAIWKSFIDKDIIPENNACELYFEEKDLEGFVKKLEAYETPIVYVNRLMQHSWGQKVVRFYDPDGNLIEVGTPITGINF
;
A
#
# COMPACT_ATOMS: atom_id res chain seq x y z
N VAL A 1 28.89 19.84 19.73
CA VAL A 1 27.84 18.89 20.08
C VAL A 1 27.79 17.76 19.07
N LYS A 2 27.84 16.57 19.57
CA LYS A 2 27.79 15.38 18.73
C LYS A 2 26.33 15.08 18.38
N GLU A 3 26.03 15.04 17.09
CA GLU A 3 24.71 14.64 16.66
C GLU A 3 24.48 13.17 16.93
N ALA A 4 23.31 12.86 17.43
CA ALA A 4 22.89 11.48 17.54
C ALA A 4 22.55 10.94 16.15
N VAL A 5 23.07 9.75 15.83
CA VAL A 5 22.74 9.06 14.59
C VAL A 5 21.72 8.01 14.92
N TYR A 6 20.55 8.12 14.30
CA TYR A 6 19.45 7.17 14.51
C TYR A 6 19.27 6.28 13.30
N MET A 7 18.96 5.04 13.57
CA MET A 7 18.44 4.16 12.52
C MET A 7 17.09 4.70 12.06
N LYS A 8 16.83 4.62 10.75
CA LYS A 8 15.58 5.12 10.17
C LYS A 8 14.82 4.00 9.50
N LEU A 9 13.50 3.97 9.70
CA LEU A 9 12.63 3.15 8.88
C LEU A 9 12.49 3.86 7.52
N LYS A 10 13.23 3.40 6.53
CA LYS A 10 13.29 4.04 5.21
C LYS A 10 12.19 3.59 4.27
N ASN A 11 11.91 2.30 4.25
CA ASN A 11 11.00 1.71 3.28
C ASN A 11 10.17 0.63 3.94
N VAL A 12 8.98 0.42 3.39
CA VAL A 12 8.19 -0.78 3.60
C VAL A 12 8.17 -1.55 2.29
N LEU A 13 8.51 -2.83 2.34
CA LEU A 13 8.58 -3.67 1.15
C LEU A 13 7.36 -4.59 1.11
N ILE A 14 6.72 -4.63 -0.04
CA ILE A 14 5.66 -5.59 -0.32
C ILE A 14 6.05 -6.41 -1.55
N VAL A 15 5.51 -7.62 -1.62
CA VAL A 15 5.86 -8.57 -2.67
C VAL A 15 4.85 -8.45 -3.81
N ALA A 16 5.34 -8.45 -5.04
CA ALA A 16 4.52 -8.39 -6.24
C ALA A 16 4.91 -9.52 -7.19
N GLU A 17 3.92 -10.28 -7.64
CA GLU A 17 4.15 -11.32 -8.63
C GLU A 17 4.40 -10.70 -10.01
N ASP A 18 3.68 -9.63 -10.32
CA ASP A 18 3.80 -8.88 -11.57
C ASP A 18 4.12 -7.41 -11.23
N ILE A 19 5.39 -7.05 -11.33
CA ILE A 19 5.86 -5.71 -10.97
C ILE A 19 5.14 -4.63 -11.80
N GLU A 20 4.99 -4.82 -13.10
CA GLU A 20 4.36 -3.81 -13.95
C GLU A 20 2.90 -3.60 -13.60
N ARG A 21 2.18 -4.68 -13.29
CA ARG A 21 0.79 -4.60 -12.80
C ARG A 21 0.72 -3.79 -11.51
N SER A 22 1.61 -4.03 -10.58
CA SER A 22 1.62 -3.34 -9.29
C SER A 22 2.05 -1.89 -9.42
N LYS A 23 3.02 -1.57 -10.27
CA LYS A 23 3.37 -0.18 -10.58
C LYS A 23 2.15 0.59 -11.06
N LYS A 24 1.40 0.00 -11.99
CA LYS A 24 0.19 0.62 -12.54
C LYS A 24 -0.89 0.79 -11.46
N PHE A 25 -1.12 -0.24 -10.65
CA PHE A 25 -2.11 -0.20 -9.58
C PHE A 25 -1.84 0.95 -8.61
N TYR A 26 -0.61 1.07 -8.12
CA TYR A 26 -0.26 2.11 -7.16
C TYR A 26 -0.19 3.50 -7.79
N LYS A 27 0.12 3.60 -9.08
CA LYS A 27 0.06 4.87 -9.81
C LYS A 27 -1.38 5.31 -10.02
N ASP A 28 -2.21 4.43 -10.54
CA ASP A 28 -3.59 4.77 -10.90
C ASP A 28 -4.44 5.14 -9.68
N LEU A 29 -4.32 4.37 -8.60
CA LEU A 29 -5.18 4.56 -7.42
C LEU A 29 -4.60 5.52 -6.40
N PHE A 30 -3.30 5.57 -6.25
CA PHE A 30 -2.65 6.32 -5.16
C PHE A 30 -1.72 7.43 -5.64
N GLY A 31 -1.49 7.52 -6.95
CA GLY A 31 -0.60 8.54 -7.50
C GLY A 31 0.88 8.35 -7.15
N LEU A 32 1.29 7.15 -6.77
CA LEU A 32 2.68 6.88 -6.44
C LEU A 32 3.52 6.75 -7.70
N ASP A 33 4.67 7.41 -7.70
CA ASP A 33 5.61 7.42 -8.83
C ASP A 33 6.81 6.53 -8.54
N VAL A 34 7.44 6.00 -9.59
CA VAL A 34 8.68 5.26 -9.47
C VAL A 34 9.82 6.25 -9.23
N ILE A 35 10.55 6.04 -8.13
CA ILE A 35 11.77 6.81 -7.84
C ILE A 35 12.98 6.10 -8.41
N LEU A 36 13.05 4.78 -8.25
CA LEU A 36 14.20 3.98 -8.67
C LEU A 36 13.73 2.58 -9.03
N ASP A 37 14.13 2.11 -10.19
CA ASP A 37 13.82 0.77 -10.67
C ASP A 37 15.12 -0.03 -10.77
N ASN A 38 15.29 -1.02 -9.88
CA ASN A 38 16.46 -1.87 -9.80
C ASN A 38 16.20 -3.27 -10.36
N ASP A 39 15.33 -3.38 -11.36
CA ASP A 39 15.00 -4.66 -12.01
C ASP A 39 14.52 -5.71 -10.99
N GLY A 40 13.25 -5.62 -10.66
CA GLY A 40 12.61 -6.51 -9.66
C GLY A 40 12.56 -5.95 -8.26
N ASN A 41 13.18 -4.79 -8.02
CA ASN A 41 13.06 -4.02 -6.78
C ASN A 41 12.79 -2.58 -7.16
N VAL A 42 11.55 -2.13 -6.99
CA VAL A 42 11.10 -0.82 -7.44
C VAL A 42 10.72 0.02 -6.24
N ILE A 43 11.40 1.16 -6.09
CA ILE A 43 11.10 2.10 -5.02
C ILE A 43 10.12 3.14 -5.54
N LEU A 44 8.99 3.24 -4.86
CA LEU A 44 7.97 4.25 -5.15
C LEU A 44 8.08 5.42 -4.17
N THR A 45 7.42 6.52 -4.52
CA THR A 45 7.25 7.64 -3.59
C THR A 45 6.60 7.14 -2.30
N GLU A 46 6.73 7.88 -1.21
CA GLU A 46 6.25 7.52 0.13
C GLU A 46 6.99 6.33 0.76
N GLY A 47 8.07 5.85 0.13
CA GLY A 47 8.87 4.78 0.71
C GLY A 47 8.29 3.37 0.55
N LEU A 48 7.35 3.18 -0.34
CA LEU A 48 6.83 1.85 -0.66
C LEU A 48 7.72 1.18 -1.70
N VAL A 49 8.15 -0.05 -1.42
CA VAL A 49 8.99 -0.82 -2.33
C VAL A 49 8.22 -2.03 -2.84
N LEU A 50 8.21 -2.20 -4.16
CA LEU A 50 7.65 -3.38 -4.80
C LEU A 50 8.81 -4.33 -5.09
N GLN A 51 8.72 -5.54 -4.56
CA GLN A 51 9.75 -6.57 -4.72
C GLN A 51 9.21 -7.75 -5.52
N ASP A 52 9.92 -8.15 -6.56
CA ASP A 52 9.56 -9.34 -7.32
C ASP A 52 9.50 -10.56 -6.41
N LYS A 53 8.40 -11.30 -6.50
CA LYS A 53 8.10 -12.43 -5.62
C LYS A 53 9.16 -13.55 -5.72
N ALA A 54 9.54 -13.93 -6.93
CA ALA A 54 10.48 -15.01 -7.12
C ALA A 54 11.87 -14.65 -6.55
N ILE A 55 12.31 -13.42 -6.80
CA ILE A 55 13.58 -12.92 -6.27
C ILE A 55 13.54 -12.88 -4.74
N TRP A 56 12.44 -12.36 -4.18
CA TRP A 56 12.28 -12.28 -2.71
C TRP A 56 12.34 -13.66 -2.06
N LYS A 57 11.62 -14.61 -2.65
CA LYS A 57 11.61 -15.98 -2.14
C LYS A 57 13.01 -16.61 -2.17
N SER A 58 13.81 -16.32 -3.20
CA SER A 58 15.19 -16.80 -3.27
C SER A 58 16.08 -16.18 -2.19
N PHE A 59 15.80 -14.94 -1.78
CA PHE A 59 16.60 -14.26 -0.75
C PHE A 59 16.32 -14.81 0.64
N ILE A 60 15.05 -14.98 0.99
CA ILE A 60 14.66 -15.35 2.35
C ILE A 60 14.42 -16.85 2.55
N ASP A 61 14.29 -17.60 1.47
CA ASP A 61 13.99 -19.05 1.48
C ASP A 61 12.77 -19.37 2.35
N LYS A 62 11.71 -18.60 2.17
CA LYS A 62 10.45 -18.76 2.89
C LYS A 62 9.29 -18.59 1.93
N ASP A 63 8.17 -19.22 2.24
CA ASP A 63 6.95 -19.02 1.49
C ASP A 63 6.35 -17.63 1.77
N ILE A 64 5.76 -17.06 0.73
CA ILE A 64 5.05 -15.79 0.83
C ILE A 64 3.57 -16.11 0.93
N ILE A 65 2.93 -15.61 1.99
CA ILE A 65 1.53 -15.91 2.29
C ILE A 65 0.72 -14.66 2.01
N PRO A 66 -0.05 -14.64 0.89
CA PRO A 66 -0.93 -13.50 0.62
C PRO A 66 -2.11 -13.50 1.61
N GLU A 67 -2.73 -12.33 1.78
CA GLU A 67 -3.91 -12.17 2.63
C GLU A 67 -3.70 -12.71 4.06
N ASN A 68 -2.47 -12.58 4.58
CA ASN A 68 -2.19 -13.01 5.94
C ASN A 68 -2.69 -11.99 6.98
N ASN A 69 -3.01 -10.76 6.55
CA ASN A 69 -3.61 -9.71 7.37
C ASN A 69 -2.77 -9.30 8.58
N ALA A 70 -1.47 -9.54 8.53
CA ALA A 70 -0.57 -9.24 9.64
C ALA A 70 -0.12 -7.78 9.67
N CYS A 71 -0.30 -7.06 8.57
CA CYS A 71 -0.02 -5.62 8.48
C CYS A 71 -0.90 -5.00 7.41
N GLU A 72 -0.92 -3.68 7.37
CA GLU A 72 -1.63 -2.95 6.33
C GLU A 72 -0.86 -1.74 5.87
N LEU A 73 -1.15 -1.28 4.65
CA LEU A 73 -0.75 0.03 4.17
C LEU A 73 -1.92 0.97 4.43
N TYR A 74 -1.68 2.05 5.16
CA TYR A 74 -2.71 3.02 5.47
C TYR A 74 -2.49 4.29 4.68
N PHE A 75 -3.52 4.70 3.94
CA PHE A 75 -3.53 5.95 3.17
C PHE A 75 -4.64 6.85 3.68
N GLU A 76 -4.42 8.14 3.62
CA GLU A 76 -5.40 9.15 4.03
C GLU A 76 -5.96 9.84 2.79
N GLU A 77 -7.28 9.96 2.70
CA GLU A 77 -7.96 10.60 1.57
C GLU A 77 -9.15 11.41 2.06
N LYS A 78 -9.14 12.72 1.81
CA LYS A 78 -10.23 13.60 2.20
C LYS A 78 -11.52 13.31 1.45
N ASP A 79 -11.41 13.02 0.15
CA ASP A 79 -12.55 12.66 -0.71
C ASP A 79 -12.64 11.14 -0.84
N LEU A 80 -13.01 10.49 0.23
CA LEU A 80 -13.07 9.03 0.24
C LEU A 80 -14.17 8.49 -0.68
N GLU A 81 -15.30 9.18 -0.77
CA GLU A 81 -16.37 8.77 -1.69
C GLU A 81 -15.89 8.82 -3.15
N GLY A 82 -15.12 9.84 -3.52
CA GLY A 82 -14.52 9.92 -4.86
C GLY A 82 -13.52 8.81 -5.09
N PHE A 83 -12.73 8.46 -4.08
CA PHE A 83 -11.79 7.34 -4.17
C PHE A 83 -12.52 6.00 -4.34
N VAL A 84 -13.61 5.80 -3.62
CA VAL A 84 -14.41 4.57 -3.76
C VAL A 84 -14.96 4.45 -5.18
N LYS A 85 -15.36 5.56 -5.81
CA LYS A 85 -15.78 5.54 -7.21
C LYS A 85 -14.65 5.09 -8.14
N LYS A 86 -13.42 5.52 -7.87
CA LYS A 86 -12.25 5.04 -8.62
C LYS A 86 -12.05 3.53 -8.44
N LEU A 87 -12.19 3.03 -7.22
CA LEU A 87 -12.10 1.59 -6.96
C LEU A 87 -13.15 0.80 -7.74
N GLU A 88 -14.40 1.27 -7.70
CA GLU A 88 -15.50 0.59 -8.40
C GLU A 88 -15.31 0.60 -9.92
N ALA A 89 -14.66 1.63 -10.46
CA ALA A 89 -14.43 1.78 -11.88
C ALA A 89 -13.08 1.22 -12.36
N TYR A 90 -12.28 0.67 -11.45
CA TYR A 90 -10.94 0.19 -11.81
C TYR A 90 -11.03 -0.97 -12.80
N GLU A 91 -10.04 -1.07 -13.70
CA GLU A 91 -10.05 -2.03 -14.82
C GLU A 91 -10.05 -3.49 -14.36
N THR A 92 -9.50 -3.78 -13.17
CA THR A 92 -9.59 -5.11 -12.57
C THR A 92 -10.43 -5.03 -11.31
N PRO A 93 -11.24 -6.06 -11.02
CA PRO A 93 -12.09 -6.06 -9.83
C PRO A 93 -11.27 -5.93 -8.54
N ILE A 94 -11.74 -5.09 -7.64
CA ILE A 94 -11.13 -4.91 -6.33
C ILE A 94 -11.67 -5.97 -5.38
N VAL A 95 -10.80 -6.61 -4.62
CA VAL A 95 -11.17 -7.58 -3.60
C VAL A 95 -11.29 -6.85 -2.26
N TYR A 96 -12.53 -6.58 -1.85
CA TYR A 96 -12.80 -5.83 -0.64
C TYR A 96 -12.69 -6.69 0.61
N VAL A 97 -12.19 -6.09 1.69
CA VAL A 97 -12.29 -6.63 3.05
C VAL A 97 -13.45 -5.95 3.76
N ASN A 98 -13.48 -4.63 3.77
CA ASN A 98 -14.62 -3.85 4.26
C ASN A 98 -14.95 -2.77 3.23
N ARG A 99 -16.17 -2.75 2.75
CA ARG A 99 -16.62 -1.65 1.93
C ARG A 99 -16.74 -0.40 2.80
N LEU A 100 -16.96 0.75 2.17
CA LEU A 100 -17.00 2.03 2.87
C LEU A 100 -17.86 1.92 4.14
N MET A 101 -17.25 2.22 5.27
CA MET A 101 -17.88 2.18 6.58
C MET A 101 -17.45 3.37 7.40
N GLN A 102 -18.23 3.69 8.43
CA GLN A 102 -17.91 4.79 9.34
C GLN A 102 -17.72 4.25 10.76
N HIS A 103 -16.60 4.62 11.37
CA HIS A 103 -16.33 4.30 12.77
C HIS A 103 -17.13 5.23 13.71
N SER A 104 -17.28 4.79 14.96
CA SER A 104 -18.01 5.57 15.97
C SER A 104 -17.40 6.95 16.24
N TRP A 105 -16.08 7.11 15.99
CA TRP A 105 -15.40 8.41 16.13
C TRP A 105 -15.51 9.29 14.87
N GLY A 106 -16.31 8.89 13.89
CA GLY A 106 -16.64 9.70 12.73
C GLY A 106 -15.78 9.46 11.49
N GLN A 107 -14.64 8.80 11.63
CA GLN A 107 -13.78 8.48 10.49
C GLN A 107 -14.43 7.46 9.58
N LYS A 108 -14.37 7.70 8.27
CA LYS A 108 -14.79 6.73 7.26
C LYS A 108 -13.57 6.00 6.75
N VAL A 109 -13.72 4.71 6.48
CA VAL A 109 -12.63 3.86 5.97
C VAL A 109 -13.15 2.89 4.93
N VAL A 110 -12.25 2.41 4.08
CA VAL A 110 -12.46 1.27 3.18
C VAL A 110 -11.21 0.41 3.23
N ARG A 111 -11.38 -0.92 3.23
CA ARG A 111 -10.25 -1.85 3.22
C ARG A 111 -10.38 -2.81 2.05
N PHE A 112 -9.27 -3.08 1.42
CA PHE A 112 -9.23 -3.98 0.27
C PHE A 112 -7.81 -4.51 0.08
N TYR A 113 -7.66 -5.47 -0.81
CA TYR A 113 -6.35 -6.04 -1.13
C TYR A 113 -5.81 -5.44 -2.42
N ASP A 114 -4.49 -5.31 -2.48
CA ASP A 114 -3.81 -5.07 -3.74
C ASP A 114 -3.80 -6.36 -4.57
N PRO A 115 -3.27 -6.35 -5.81
CA PRO A 115 -3.29 -7.55 -6.67
C PRO A 115 -2.59 -8.78 -6.07
N ASP A 116 -1.73 -8.61 -5.09
CA ASP A 116 -0.96 -9.69 -4.48
C ASP A 116 -1.43 -10.06 -3.07
N GLY A 117 -2.56 -9.53 -2.64
CA GLY A 117 -3.11 -9.83 -1.33
C GLY A 117 -2.50 -9.02 -0.18
N ASN A 118 -1.89 -7.88 -0.48
CA ASN A 118 -1.44 -6.96 0.56
C ASN A 118 -2.62 -6.10 1.00
N LEU A 119 -2.83 -6.03 2.31
CA LEU A 119 -3.97 -5.31 2.87
C LEU A 119 -3.76 -3.80 2.82
N ILE A 120 -4.75 -3.08 2.33
CA ILE A 120 -4.75 -1.64 2.24
C ILE A 120 -5.97 -1.09 2.97
N GLU A 121 -5.76 -0.05 3.76
CA GLU A 121 -6.84 0.74 4.33
C GLU A 121 -6.69 2.18 3.85
N VAL A 122 -7.80 2.77 3.39
CA VAL A 122 -7.86 4.19 3.08
C VAL A 122 -8.90 4.82 3.97
N GLY A 123 -8.51 5.86 4.69
CA GLY A 123 -9.39 6.52 5.64
C GLY A 123 -9.42 8.03 5.46
N THR A 124 -10.49 8.65 5.92
CA THR A 124 -10.56 10.10 6.01
C THR A 124 -9.63 10.60 7.11
N PRO A 125 -9.14 11.85 7.02
CA PRO A 125 -8.27 12.41 8.06
C PRO A 125 -8.91 12.33 9.45
N ILE A 126 -8.09 12.00 10.45
CA ILE A 126 -8.51 12.02 11.85
C ILE A 126 -8.32 13.45 12.35
N THR A 127 -9.39 14.10 12.76
CA THR A 127 -9.37 15.49 13.19
C THR A 127 -8.57 15.67 14.48
N GLY A 128 -7.71 16.67 14.49
CA GLY A 128 -6.95 17.04 15.68
C GLY A 128 -5.68 16.24 15.91
N ILE A 129 -5.35 15.32 15.02
CA ILE A 129 -4.11 14.54 15.08
C ILE A 129 -3.22 14.94 13.92
N ASN A 130 -1.97 15.26 14.24
CA ASN A 130 -0.98 15.68 13.27
C ASN A 130 0.27 14.80 13.44
N PHE A 131 0.51 13.95 12.49
CA PHE A 131 1.66 13.05 12.50
C PHE A 131 2.89 13.66 11.83
#